data_e637f64a0a408b856afdbe74f5611bc2
#
_entry.id   e637f64a0a408b856afdbe74f5611bc2
#
_cell.length_a   1.000
_cell.length_b   1.000
_cell.length_c   1.000
_cell.angle_alpha   90.00
_cell.angle_beta   90.00
_cell.angle_gamma   90.00
#
_symmetry.space_group_name_H-M   'P 1'
#
loop_
_entity.id
_entity.type
_entity.pdbx_description
1 polymer ?
#
loop_
_entity_poly.entity_id
_entity_poly.type
_entity_poly.pdbx_seq_one_letter_code
_entity_poly.pdbx_strand_id
1 'polypeptide(L)'
;CEDLENVTNSLGFYLDYGNGRKVLTPLAQVYSGYLDAACYDIITGAFDYNSVLRRVVTQLTNSGLRKIDYSSGRADRVDVAARRAVMTAVSQITGKITEYNAEKLGTEYFEVEWHAGARPTHAVWQGRVWSKQQLYSVCGLGTVTGLLGVNCYHTYYPFFPGLSERNWSDEWLDAKNLEESEPKKFGDREYTLYEAKQKQRQMELAMRAQREKVRLLQKGKADQDEILLYKAKYQGQLDEYSRFCRKMKLTEERERIYLDMKGRVATNSKRQNALFPREMIENASEDVAQYKRYKEVLGDYIGSLVNFGQMKYNDSEKWKIISEAYTDVKWQSQALKKKQI
;
A
#
# COMPACT_ATOMS: atom_id res chain seq x y z
N CYS A 1 18.90 18.12 24.93
CA CYS A 1 18.78 19.16 23.86
C CYS A 1 17.35 19.62 23.84
N GLU A 2 17.07 20.91 24.08
CA GLU A 2 15.71 21.49 24.07
C GLU A 2 14.91 21.17 22.80
N ASP A 3 15.56 21.05 21.64
CA ASP A 3 14.91 20.68 20.39
C ASP A 3 14.39 19.24 20.37
N LEU A 4 15.06 18.31 21.05
CA LEU A 4 14.63 16.92 21.19
C LEU A 4 13.48 16.78 22.20
N GLU A 5 13.49 17.53 23.28
CA GLU A 5 12.39 17.60 24.26
C GLU A 5 11.14 18.22 23.64
N ASN A 6 11.29 19.27 22.83
CA ASN A 6 10.19 19.87 22.08
C ASN A 6 9.58 18.90 21.06
N VAL A 7 10.38 18.07 20.38
CA VAL A 7 9.87 17.07 19.44
C VAL A 7 9.14 15.92 20.16
N THR A 8 9.61 15.51 21.33
CA THR A 8 8.98 14.40 22.10
C THR A 8 7.73 14.82 22.87
N ASN A 9 7.62 16.10 23.27
CA ASN A 9 6.46 16.60 24.00
C ASN A 9 5.36 17.22 23.13
N SER A 10 5.60 17.43 21.83
CA SER A 10 4.63 18.04 20.90
C SER A 10 4.31 17.17 19.69
N LEU A 11 3.81 15.95 19.92
CA LEU A 11 3.24 15.13 18.84
C LEU A 11 1.89 15.71 18.39
N GLY A 12 1.93 16.81 17.63
CA GLY A 12 0.75 17.50 17.14
C GLY A 12 1.08 18.57 16.11
N PHE A 13 0.03 19.23 15.63
CA PHE A 13 0.13 20.34 14.69
C PHE A 13 -0.46 21.61 15.28
N TYR A 14 0.13 22.76 14.96
CA TYR A 14 -0.48 24.05 15.24
C TYR A 14 -1.56 24.32 14.19
N LEU A 15 -2.82 24.19 14.60
CA LEU A 15 -3.98 24.51 13.76
C LEU A 15 -4.52 25.89 14.10
N ASP A 16 -4.91 26.66 13.07
CA ASP A 16 -5.66 27.89 13.22
C ASP A 16 -7.16 27.54 13.18
N TYR A 17 -7.83 27.71 14.32
CA TYR A 17 -9.27 27.49 14.47
C TYR A 17 -10.10 28.75 14.14
N GLY A 18 -9.52 29.74 13.48
CA GLY A 18 -10.06 31.06 13.28
C GLY A 18 -9.40 32.09 14.22
N ASN A 19 -9.49 33.35 13.87
CA ASN A 19 -8.91 34.48 14.62
C ASN A 19 -7.39 34.54 14.69
N GLY A 20 -6.64 33.83 13.85
CA GLY A 20 -5.17 33.84 13.83
C GLY A 20 -4.47 33.21 15.03
N ARG A 21 -5.22 32.64 15.97
CA ARG A 21 -4.67 31.92 17.11
C ARG A 21 -4.35 30.48 16.73
N LYS A 22 -3.09 30.14 16.72
CA LYS A 22 -2.60 28.77 16.51
C LYS A 22 -2.62 27.98 17.81
N VAL A 23 -3.33 26.85 17.83
CA VAL A 23 -3.43 25.94 18.97
C VAL A 23 -2.73 24.63 18.62
N LEU A 24 -1.84 24.15 19.50
CA LEU A 24 -1.23 22.83 19.35
C LEU A 24 -2.32 21.77 19.53
N THR A 25 -2.60 21.05 18.45
CA THR A 25 -3.63 20.01 18.41
C THR A 25 -2.94 18.65 18.32
N PRO A 26 -3.25 17.71 19.23
CA PRO A 26 -2.68 16.37 19.22
C PRO A 26 -2.87 15.68 17.86
N LEU A 27 -1.86 14.93 17.42
CA LEU A 27 -1.87 14.25 16.12
C LEU A 27 -3.10 13.35 15.92
N ALA A 28 -3.52 12.61 16.95
CA ALA A 28 -4.70 11.77 16.90
C ALA A 28 -5.97 12.58 16.61
N GLN A 29 -6.12 13.75 17.23
CA GLN A 29 -7.26 14.64 17.03
C GLN A 29 -7.27 15.27 15.65
N VAL A 30 -6.11 15.67 15.13
CA VAL A 30 -5.97 16.18 13.74
C VAL A 30 -6.35 15.09 12.74
N TYR A 31 -5.85 13.88 12.94
CA TYR A 31 -6.15 12.75 12.09
C TYR A 31 -7.64 12.40 12.08
N SER A 32 -8.25 12.28 13.26
CA SER A 32 -9.69 12.02 13.40
C SER A 32 -10.52 13.13 12.75
N GLY A 33 -10.20 14.41 12.98
CA GLY A 33 -10.93 15.53 12.40
C GLY A 33 -10.93 15.53 10.86
N TYR A 34 -9.82 15.16 10.22
CA TYR A 34 -9.79 15.01 8.76
C TYR A 34 -10.64 13.84 8.27
N LEU A 35 -10.67 12.73 9.03
CA LEU A 35 -11.49 11.57 8.67
C LEU A 35 -12.98 11.83 8.87
N ASP A 36 -13.35 12.49 9.96
CA ASP A 36 -14.75 12.86 10.25
C ASP A 36 -15.31 13.81 9.17
N ALA A 37 -14.55 14.85 8.80
CA ALA A 37 -14.90 15.73 7.72
C ALA A 37 -15.05 14.99 6.38
N ALA A 38 -14.14 14.04 6.10
CA ALA A 38 -14.20 13.21 4.90
C ALA A 38 -15.47 12.33 4.88
N CYS A 39 -15.80 11.68 5.98
CA CYS A 39 -17.00 10.87 6.11
C CYS A 39 -18.26 11.73 5.90
N TYR A 40 -18.31 12.92 6.50
CA TYR A 40 -19.42 13.84 6.33
C TYR A 40 -19.62 14.26 4.87
N ASP A 41 -18.53 14.63 4.17
CA ASP A 41 -18.58 15.03 2.77
C ASP A 41 -19.08 13.92 1.83
N ILE A 42 -18.74 12.66 2.12
CA ILE A 42 -19.20 11.51 1.34
C ILE A 42 -20.68 11.22 1.62
N ILE A 43 -21.09 11.22 2.89
CA ILE A 43 -22.44 10.86 3.32
C ILE A 43 -23.46 11.89 2.84
N THR A 44 -23.10 13.17 2.87
CA THR A 44 -23.96 14.25 2.37
C THR A 44 -24.03 14.30 0.83
N GLY A 45 -23.22 13.51 0.14
CA GLY A 45 -23.14 13.51 -1.32
C GLY A 45 -22.50 14.77 -1.92
N ALA A 46 -21.88 15.61 -1.08
CA ALA A 46 -21.22 16.85 -1.53
C ALA A 46 -20.04 16.58 -2.45
N PHE A 47 -19.33 15.48 -2.22
CA PHE A 47 -18.15 15.08 -3.01
C PHE A 47 -18.09 13.56 -3.19
N ASP A 48 -17.53 13.12 -4.33
CA ASP A 48 -17.28 11.69 -4.56
C ASP A 48 -16.17 11.15 -3.65
N TYR A 49 -16.27 9.85 -3.35
CA TYR A 49 -15.34 9.12 -2.47
C TYR A 49 -13.86 9.31 -2.84
N ASN A 50 -13.52 9.20 -4.13
CA ASN A 50 -12.14 9.28 -4.57
C ASN A 50 -11.55 10.69 -4.41
N SER A 51 -12.34 11.72 -4.66
CA SER A 51 -11.95 13.12 -4.47
C SER A 51 -11.72 13.44 -2.99
N VAL A 52 -12.62 12.97 -2.13
CA VAL A 52 -12.48 13.14 -0.67
C VAL A 52 -11.25 12.42 -0.14
N LEU A 53 -11.06 11.15 -0.53
CA LEU A 53 -9.89 10.39 -0.10
C LEU A 53 -8.58 11.03 -0.55
N ARG A 54 -8.50 11.50 -1.80
CA ARG A 54 -7.31 12.21 -2.31
C ARG A 54 -7.02 13.47 -1.51
N ARG A 55 -8.05 14.25 -1.16
CA ARG A 55 -7.91 15.45 -0.33
C ARG A 55 -7.34 15.12 1.04
N VAL A 56 -7.91 14.13 1.74
CA VAL A 56 -7.43 13.70 3.06
C VAL A 56 -6.00 13.20 3.01
N VAL A 57 -5.68 12.32 2.05
CA VAL A 57 -4.31 11.81 1.88
C VAL A 57 -3.34 12.95 1.58
N THR A 58 -3.72 13.92 0.74
CA THR A 58 -2.88 15.08 0.42
C THR A 58 -2.64 15.95 1.66
N GLN A 59 -3.68 16.23 2.44
CA GLN A 59 -3.57 17.02 3.67
C GLN A 59 -2.63 16.34 4.68
N LEU A 60 -2.85 15.05 4.94
CA LEU A 60 -2.03 14.27 5.87
C LEU A 60 -0.57 14.13 5.39
N THR A 61 -0.34 13.93 4.10
CA THR A 61 1.02 13.81 3.56
C THR A 61 1.74 15.15 3.48
N ASN A 62 1.04 16.26 3.21
CA ASN A 62 1.61 17.60 3.22
C ASN A 62 2.04 18.04 4.62
N SER A 63 1.37 17.54 5.67
CA SER A 63 1.78 17.76 7.06
C SER A 63 3.06 17.00 7.47
N GLY A 64 3.64 16.22 6.56
CA GLY A 64 4.82 15.39 6.84
C GLY A 64 4.52 14.01 7.40
N LEU A 65 3.26 13.72 7.72
CA LEU A 65 2.84 12.41 8.21
C LEU A 65 3.01 11.33 7.12
N ARG A 66 3.76 10.28 7.43
CA ARG A 66 4.06 9.18 6.50
C ARG A 66 3.47 7.85 6.95
N LYS A 67 3.27 7.70 8.24
CA LYS A 67 2.95 6.43 8.88
C LYS A 67 2.00 6.66 10.05
N ILE A 68 1.10 5.73 10.28
CA ILE A 68 0.23 5.65 11.46
C ILE A 68 0.62 4.40 12.21
N ASP A 69 1.04 4.58 13.45
CA ASP A 69 1.36 3.50 14.37
C ASP A 69 0.14 3.22 15.26
N TYR A 70 -0.22 1.94 15.38
CA TYR A 70 -1.33 1.47 16.17
C TYR A 70 -0.82 0.85 17.48
N SER A 71 -1.63 0.91 18.54
CA SER A 71 -1.33 0.29 19.84
C SER A 71 -1.04 -1.21 19.76
N SER A 72 -1.51 -1.87 18.70
CA SER A 72 -1.21 -3.28 18.40
C SER A 72 0.23 -3.53 17.88
N GLY A 73 1.07 -2.50 17.77
CA GLY A 73 2.42 -2.57 17.16
C GLY A 73 2.42 -2.56 15.65
N ARG A 74 1.26 -2.58 15.01
CA ARG A 74 1.16 -2.44 13.55
C ARG A 74 1.39 -1.00 13.14
N ALA A 75 2.04 -0.82 12.00
CA ALA A 75 2.24 0.48 11.40
C ALA A 75 1.81 0.44 9.92
N ASP A 76 0.96 1.36 9.52
CA ASP A 76 0.51 1.50 8.14
C ASP A 76 0.93 2.83 7.54
N ARG A 77 1.11 2.87 6.22
CA ARG A 77 1.24 4.14 5.50
C ARG A 77 -0.03 4.97 5.70
N VAL A 78 0.12 6.28 5.77
CA VAL A 78 -1.00 7.20 6.03
C VAL A 78 -2.13 7.06 4.99
N ASP A 79 -1.79 6.85 3.73
CA ASP A 79 -2.76 6.65 2.65
C ASP A 79 -3.56 5.34 2.80
N VAL A 80 -2.94 4.29 3.31
CA VAL A 80 -3.59 3.00 3.61
C VAL A 80 -4.50 3.13 4.82
N ALA A 81 -4.00 3.76 5.89
CA ALA A 81 -4.75 3.95 7.13
C ALA A 81 -5.99 4.83 6.92
N ALA A 82 -5.84 5.97 6.23
CA ALA A 82 -6.93 6.89 5.92
C ALA A 82 -8.01 6.22 5.06
N ARG A 83 -7.60 5.54 3.97
CA ARG A 83 -8.56 4.81 3.13
C ARG A 83 -9.35 3.78 3.91
N ARG A 84 -8.68 2.97 4.74
CA ARG A 84 -9.35 1.95 5.56
C ARG A 84 -10.35 2.56 6.52
N ALA A 85 -9.98 3.63 7.23
CA ALA A 85 -10.85 4.27 8.19
C ALA A 85 -12.10 4.86 7.52
N VAL A 86 -11.93 5.62 6.43
CA VAL A 86 -13.05 6.22 5.69
C VAL A 86 -13.97 5.13 5.10
N MET A 87 -13.42 4.09 4.46
CA MET A 87 -14.23 2.99 3.92
C MET A 87 -15.07 2.31 5.00
N THR A 88 -14.44 1.98 6.12
CA THR A 88 -15.14 1.29 7.22
C THR A 88 -16.24 2.17 7.81
N ALA A 89 -15.97 3.45 8.06
CA ALA A 89 -16.96 4.37 8.61
C ALA A 89 -18.16 4.55 7.68
N VAL A 90 -17.93 4.78 6.38
CA VAL A 90 -19.01 4.92 5.38
C VAL A 90 -19.84 3.63 5.31
N SER A 91 -19.20 2.46 5.25
CA SER A 91 -19.91 1.17 5.22
C SER A 91 -20.80 1.00 6.46
N GLN A 92 -20.30 1.33 7.65
CA GLN A 92 -21.06 1.21 8.90
C GLN A 92 -22.26 2.16 8.94
N ILE A 93 -22.10 3.40 8.46
CA ILE A 93 -23.20 4.36 8.39
C ILE A 93 -24.25 3.91 7.38
N THR A 94 -23.82 3.45 6.20
CA THR A 94 -24.74 2.88 5.19
C THR A 94 -25.51 1.69 5.77
N GLY A 95 -24.85 0.80 6.51
CA GLY A 95 -25.49 -0.32 7.19
C GLY A 95 -26.57 0.13 8.18
N LYS A 96 -26.31 1.14 9.01
CA LYS A 96 -27.31 1.70 9.94
C LYS A 96 -28.51 2.30 9.22
N ILE A 97 -28.29 2.98 8.09
CA ILE A 97 -29.37 3.51 7.26
C ILE A 97 -30.20 2.35 6.68
N THR A 98 -29.55 1.30 6.22
CA THR A 98 -30.21 0.08 5.70
C THR A 98 -31.07 -0.57 6.76
N GLU A 99 -30.56 -0.75 7.99
CA GLU A 99 -31.33 -1.31 9.11
C GLU A 99 -32.55 -0.44 9.46
N TYR A 100 -32.37 0.88 9.54
CA TYR A 100 -33.48 1.82 9.80
C TYR A 100 -34.56 1.74 8.73
N ASN A 101 -34.17 1.67 7.45
CA ASN A 101 -35.13 1.55 6.35
C ASN A 101 -35.86 0.20 6.40
N ALA A 102 -35.16 -0.90 6.69
CA ALA A 102 -35.76 -2.22 6.83
C ALA A 102 -36.80 -2.28 7.94
N GLU A 103 -36.50 -1.67 9.11
CA GLU A 103 -37.43 -1.56 10.22
C GLU A 103 -38.71 -0.81 9.81
N LYS A 104 -38.58 0.34 9.12
CA LYS A 104 -39.72 1.10 8.59
C LYS A 104 -40.55 0.33 7.56
N LEU A 105 -39.87 -0.53 6.78
CA LEU A 105 -40.54 -1.35 5.77
C LEU A 105 -41.09 -2.67 6.35
N GLY A 106 -40.84 -2.97 7.63
CA GLY A 106 -41.40 -4.12 8.33
C GLY A 106 -40.71 -5.45 8.00
N THR A 107 -39.41 -5.44 7.66
CA THR A 107 -38.64 -6.67 7.48
C THR A 107 -37.44 -6.74 8.43
N GLU A 108 -37.13 -7.94 8.88
CA GLU A 108 -35.93 -8.27 9.67
C GLU A 108 -34.94 -9.15 8.89
N TYR A 109 -35.16 -9.32 7.59
CA TYR A 109 -34.29 -10.14 6.73
C TYR A 109 -33.52 -9.26 5.77
N PHE A 110 -32.27 -9.71 5.45
CA PHE A 110 -31.35 -8.98 4.60
C PHE A 110 -30.61 -9.94 3.69
N GLU A 111 -30.47 -9.60 2.42
CA GLU A 111 -29.57 -10.29 1.52
C GLU A 111 -28.20 -9.59 1.56
N VAL A 112 -27.15 -10.34 1.87
CA VAL A 112 -25.78 -9.85 1.86
C VAL A 112 -25.23 -9.93 0.44
N GLU A 113 -24.60 -8.85 -0.02
CA GLU A 113 -24.02 -8.79 -1.36
C GLU A 113 -22.87 -9.82 -1.53
N TRP A 114 -22.73 -10.36 -2.72
CA TRP A 114 -21.62 -11.24 -3.10
C TRP A 114 -20.51 -10.45 -3.78
N HIS A 115 -19.26 -10.76 -3.43
CA HIS A 115 -18.07 -10.19 -4.05
C HIS A 115 -17.05 -11.25 -4.42
N ALA A 116 -16.58 -11.23 -5.67
CA ALA A 116 -15.51 -12.08 -6.12
C ALA A 116 -14.23 -11.89 -5.27
N GLY A 117 -13.62 -13.00 -4.86
CA GLY A 117 -12.40 -13.01 -4.05
C GLY A 117 -12.59 -12.42 -2.65
N ALA A 118 -13.73 -12.68 -2.03
CA ALA A 118 -13.95 -12.41 -0.61
C ALA A 118 -12.95 -13.21 0.24
N ARG A 119 -12.65 -12.69 1.44
CA ARG A 119 -11.83 -13.48 2.38
C ARG A 119 -12.55 -14.78 2.75
N PRO A 120 -11.83 -15.88 3.04
CA PRO A 120 -12.46 -17.19 3.28
C PRO A 120 -13.56 -17.16 4.35
N THR A 121 -13.39 -16.36 5.41
CA THR A 121 -14.39 -16.19 6.48
C THR A 121 -15.66 -15.47 6.03
N HIS A 122 -15.63 -14.74 4.90
CA HIS A 122 -16.78 -14.04 4.33
C HIS A 122 -17.43 -14.85 3.19
N ALA A 123 -16.66 -15.66 2.48
CA ALA A 123 -17.15 -16.49 1.39
C ALA A 123 -18.29 -17.44 1.82
N VAL A 124 -18.29 -17.86 3.09
CA VAL A 124 -19.29 -18.80 3.63
C VAL A 124 -20.66 -18.18 3.86
N TRP A 125 -20.77 -16.87 3.99
CA TRP A 125 -22.05 -16.18 4.28
C TRP A 125 -22.45 -15.12 3.27
N GLN A 126 -21.59 -14.71 2.36
CA GLN A 126 -21.94 -13.73 1.31
C GLN A 126 -22.98 -14.29 0.33
N GLY A 127 -23.76 -13.41 -0.30
CA GLY A 127 -24.79 -13.78 -1.30
C GLY A 127 -26.01 -14.47 -0.72
N ARG A 128 -26.11 -14.61 0.61
CA ARG A 128 -27.20 -15.33 1.29
C ARG A 128 -28.11 -14.36 2.04
N VAL A 129 -29.32 -14.82 2.34
CA VAL A 129 -30.31 -14.11 3.13
C VAL A 129 -30.17 -14.50 4.60
N TRP A 130 -30.09 -13.49 5.45
CA TRP A 130 -29.90 -13.64 6.90
C TRP A 130 -30.93 -12.80 7.66
N SER A 131 -31.38 -13.28 8.81
CA SER A 131 -32.14 -12.44 9.75
C SER A 131 -31.21 -11.37 10.38
N LYS A 132 -31.78 -10.30 10.93
CA LYS A 132 -31.03 -9.27 11.67
C LYS A 132 -30.13 -9.92 12.75
N GLN A 133 -30.64 -10.86 13.53
CA GLN A 133 -29.86 -11.56 14.54
C GLN A 133 -28.70 -12.36 13.93
N GLN A 134 -28.90 -12.98 12.77
CA GLN A 134 -27.86 -13.74 12.10
C GLN A 134 -26.79 -12.86 11.44
N LEU A 135 -27.09 -11.62 11.05
CA LEU A 135 -26.06 -10.68 10.62
C LEU A 135 -25.01 -10.45 11.73
N TYR A 136 -25.43 -10.41 12.99
CA TYR A 136 -24.51 -10.29 14.12
C TYR A 136 -23.83 -11.61 14.47
N SER A 137 -24.58 -12.71 14.57
CA SER A 137 -24.07 -14.00 15.08
C SER A 137 -23.29 -14.82 14.05
N VAL A 138 -23.66 -14.74 12.75
CA VAL A 138 -23.04 -15.50 11.65
C VAL A 138 -22.09 -14.63 10.83
N CYS A 139 -22.57 -13.46 10.39
CA CYS A 139 -21.78 -12.58 9.54
C CYS A 139 -20.82 -11.67 10.34
N GLY A 140 -20.96 -11.64 11.67
CA GLY A 140 -20.08 -10.87 12.57
C GLY A 140 -20.27 -9.35 12.44
N LEU A 141 -21.48 -8.86 12.09
CA LEU A 141 -21.79 -7.44 12.06
C LEU A 141 -21.43 -6.79 13.41
N GLY A 142 -20.74 -5.65 13.37
CA GLY A 142 -20.26 -4.97 14.56
C GLY A 142 -18.88 -5.45 15.08
N THR A 143 -18.30 -6.50 14.50
CA THR A 143 -16.95 -6.95 14.82
C THR A 143 -15.91 -6.37 13.86
N VAL A 144 -14.64 -6.30 14.30
CA VAL A 144 -13.54 -5.72 13.48
C VAL A 144 -13.33 -6.48 12.17
N THR A 145 -13.55 -7.79 12.15
CA THR A 145 -13.26 -8.66 11.01
C THR A 145 -14.50 -9.20 10.29
N GLY A 146 -15.70 -8.86 10.76
CA GLY A 146 -16.96 -9.31 10.20
C GLY A 146 -17.55 -8.38 9.12
N LEU A 147 -18.85 -8.50 8.92
CA LEU A 147 -19.63 -7.70 7.98
C LEU A 147 -19.52 -6.20 8.34
N LEU A 148 -19.27 -5.35 7.35
CA LEU A 148 -18.94 -3.91 7.49
C LEU A 148 -17.73 -3.60 8.38
N GLY A 149 -16.94 -4.60 8.75
CA GLY A 149 -15.70 -4.42 9.49
C GLY A 149 -14.53 -3.94 8.61
N VAL A 150 -13.34 -3.96 9.14
CA VAL A 150 -12.13 -3.48 8.48
C VAL A 150 -11.86 -4.22 7.16
N ASN A 151 -11.75 -3.43 6.06
CA ASN A 151 -11.56 -3.95 4.70
C ASN A 151 -12.67 -4.93 4.25
N CYS A 152 -13.85 -4.86 4.83
CA CYS A 152 -15.03 -5.52 4.28
C CYS A 152 -15.59 -4.67 3.13
N TYR A 153 -15.92 -5.31 2.02
CA TYR A 153 -16.53 -4.66 0.85
C TYR A 153 -18.01 -5.02 0.70
N HIS A 154 -18.52 -5.88 1.56
CA HIS A 154 -19.91 -6.31 1.51
C HIS A 154 -20.83 -5.21 2.02
N THR A 155 -21.98 -5.09 1.35
CA THR A 155 -23.16 -4.39 1.82
C THR A 155 -24.29 -5.40 1.99
N TYR A 156 -25.43 -4.96 2.49
CA TYR A 156 -26.63 -5.79 2.59
C TYR A 156 -27.88 -4.95 2.37
N TYR A 157 -28.93 -5.59 1.89
CA TYR A 157 -30.19 -4.93 1.49
C TYR A 157 -31.37 -5.59 2.19
N PRO A 158 -32.45 -4.81 2.51
CA PRO A 158 -33.69 -5.39 3.03
C PRO A 158 -34.21 -6.48 2.10
N PHE A 159 -34.59 -7.61 2.65
CA PHE A 159 -35.19 -8.73 1.94
C PHE A 159 -36.56 -9.06 2.52
N PHE A 160 -37.54 -9.34 1.67
CA PHE A 160 -38.92 -9.62 2.07
C PHE A 160 -39.23 -11.09 1.72
N PRO A 161 -39.24 -12.01 2.69
CA PRO A 161 -39.55 -13.42 2.43
C PRO A 161 -40.93 -13.58 1.75
N GLY A 162 -40.95 -14.33 0.66
CA GLY A 162 -42.17 -14.55 -0.12
C GLY A 162 -42.53 -13.43 -1.13
N LEU A 163 -41.78 -12.31 -1.12
CA LEU A 163 -41.96 -11.19 -2.05
C LEU A 163 -40.69 -10.90 -2.85
N SER A 164 -39.52 -10.88 -2.19
CA SER A 164 -38.24 -10.64 -2.84
C SER A 164 -37.66 -11.93 -3.43
N GLU A 165 -37.02 -11.81 -4.60
CA GLU A 165 -36.23 -12.87 -5.21
C GLU A 165 -34.75 -12.69 -4.82
N ARG A 166 -34.05 -13.78 -4.57
CA ARG A 166 -32.61 -13.75 -4.27
C ARG A 166 -31.80 -13.45 -5.54
N ASN A 167 -30.78 -12.59 -5.40
CA ASN A 167 -29.85 -12.29 -6.50
C ASN A 167 -28.96 -13.50 -6.85
N TRP A 168 -28.66 -14.37 -5.88
CA TRP A 168 -27.78 -15.53 -6.05
C TRP A 168 -28.43 -16.77 -5.46
N SER A 169 -28.49 -17.85 -6.26
CA SER A 169 -28.92 -19.16 -5.75
C SER A 169 -27.78 -19.85 -4.98
N ASP A 170 -28.11 -20.84 -4.15
CA ASP A 170 -27.11 -21.59 -3.40
C ASP A 170 -26.18 -22.37 -4.34
N GLU A 171 -26.73 -22.97 -5.41
CA GLU A 171 -25.97 -23.71 -6.42
C GLU A 171 -24.96 -22.77 -7.13
N TRP A 172 -25.37 -21.54 -7.44
CA TRP A 172 -24.50 -20.56 -8.05
C TRP A 172 -23.37 -20.15 -7.10
N LEU A 173 -23.68 -19.92 -5.81
CA LEU A 173 -22.70 -19.57 -4.78
C LEU A 173 -21.68 -20.67 -4.57
N ASP A 174 -22.14 -21.93 -4.49
CA ASP A 174 -21.27 -23.09 -4.31
C ASP A 174 -20.35 -23.30 -5.52
N ALA A 175 -20.88 -23.15 -6.74
CA ALA A 175 -20.07 -23.18 -7.96
C ALA A 175 -19.01 -22.06 -8.00
N LYS A 176 -19.39 -20.85 -7.58
CA LYS A 176 -18.45 -19.71 -7.53
C LYS A 176 -17.38 -19.87 -6.46
N ASN A 177 -17.73 -20.35 -5.28
CA ASN A 177 -16.78 -20.64 -4.22
C ASN A 177 -15.76 -21.71 -4.65
N LEU A 178 -16.22 -22.74 -5.38
CA LEU A 178 -15.34 -23.75 -5.95
C LEU A 178 -14.39 -23.14 -7.00
N GLU A 179 -14.93 -22.38 -7.96
CA GLU A 179 -14.12 -21.68 -9.01
C GLU A 179 -13.05 -20.77 -8.39
N GLU A 180 -13.41 -20.00 -7.36
CA GLU A 180 -12.49 -19.05 -6.68
C GLU A 180 -11.44 -19.74 -5.81
N SER A 181 -11.72 -20.95 -5.34
CA SER A 181 -10.79 -21.77 -4.56
C SER A 181 -9.74 -22.47 -5.43
N GLU A 182 -9.98 -22.60 -6.75
CA GLU A 182 -9.03 -23.22 -7.68
C GLU A 182 -7.76 -22.33 -7.82
N PRO A 183 -6.57 -22.84 -7.42
CA PRO A 183 -5.37 -22.03 -7.45
C PRO A 183 -4.81 -21.89 -8.87
N LYS A 184 -4.27 -20.73 -9.18
CA LYS A 184 -3.57 -20.43 -10.43
C LYS A 184 -2.10 -20.18 -10.17
N LYS A 185 -1.21 -20.79 -10.96
CA LYS A 185 0.23 -20.67 -10.82
C LYS A 185 0.77 -19.38 -11.44
N PHE A 186 1.62 -18.67 -10.67
CA PHE A 186 2.46 -17.58 -11.16
C PHE A 186 3.85 -17.65 -10.54
N GLY A 187 4.88 -17.80 -11.38
CA GLY A 187 6.23 -18.17 -10.91
C GLY A 187 6.18 -19.53 -10.21
N ASP A 188 6.78 -19.60 -9.03
CA ASP A 188 6.86 -20.81 -8.21
C ASP A 188 5.72 -20.94 -7.18
N ARG A 189 4.73 -20.04 -7.22
CA ARG A 189 3.63 -20.01 -6.26
C ARG A 189 2.28 -20.14 -6.95
N GLU A 190 1.35 -20.72 -6.21
CA GLU A 190 -0.04 -20.81 -6.57
C GLU A 190 -0.87 -19.83 -5.72
N TYR A 191 -1.94 -19.31 -6.29
CA TYR A 191 -2.80 -18.32 -5.68
C TYR A 191 -4.27 -18.63 -5.97
N THR A 192 -5.09 -18.74 -4.95
CA THR A 192 -6.55 -18.62 -5.04
C THR A 192 -6.92 -17.20 -5.48
N LEU A 193 -8.15 -16.94 -5.84
CA LEU A 193 -8.57 -15.59 -6.24
C LEU A 193 -8.36 -14.56 -5.10
N TYR A 194 -8.68 -14.95 -3.86
CA TYR A 194 -8.43 -14.09 -2.69
C TYR A 194 -6.95 -13.77 -2.51
N GLU A 195 -6.08 -14.79 -2.54
CA GLU A 195 -4.64 -14.60 -2.41
C GLU A 195 -4.05 -13.78 -3.54
N ALA A 196 -4.53 -13.97 -4.78
CA ALA A 196 -4.14 -13.18 -5.92
C ALA A 196 -4.48 -11.70 -5.74
N LYS A 197 -5.67 -11.36 -5.22
CA LYS A 197 -6.05 -9.99 -4.88
C LYS A 197 -5.19 -9.41 -3.75
N GLN A 198 -4.83 -10.20 -2.73
CA GLN A 198 -3.90 -9.75 -1.69
C GLN A 198 -2.50 -9.49 -2.26
N LYS A 199 -1.98 -10.38 -3.13
CA LYS A 199 -0.70 -10.19 -3.82
C LYS A 199 -0.72 -8.95 -4.71
N GLN A 200 -1.80 -8.73 -5.46
CA GLN A 200 -2.00 -7.52 -6.27
C GLN A 200 -1.83 -6.25 -5.43
N ARG A 201 -2.47 -6.18 -4.26
CA ARG A 201 -2.36 -5.02 -3.35
C ARG A 201 -0.95 -4.84 -2.77
N GLN A 202 -0.27 -5.93 -2.45
CA GLN A 202 1.14 -5.88 -2.02
C GLN A 202 2.03 -5.28 -3.10
N MET A 203 1.83 -5.67 -4.38
CA MET A 203 2.56 -5.12 -5.52
C MET A 203 2.27 -3.63 -5.70
N GLU A 204 1.02 -3.20 -5.60
CA GLU A 204 0.62 -1.79 -5.67
C GLU A 204 1.28 -0.95 -4.55
N LEU A 205 1.33 -1.48 -3.33
CA LEU A 205 2.02 -0.84 -2.20
C LEU A 205 3.52 -0.69 -2.44
N ALA A 206 4.17 -1.75 -2.93
CA ALA A 206 5.60 -1.73 -3.26
C ALA A 206 5.91 -0.70 -4.36
N MET A 207 5.07 -0.63 -5.39
CA MET A 207 5.22 0.36 -6.47
C MET A 207 5.02 1.80 -5.97
N ARG A 208 4.08 2.05 -5.04
CA ARG A 208 3.92 3.37 -4.42
C ARG A 208 5.16 3.78 -3.63
N ALA A 209 5.70 2.88 -2.83
CA ALA A 209 6.94 3.13 -2.09
C ALA A 209 8.12 3.42 -3.03
N GLN A 210 8.22 2.67 -4.12
CA GLN A 210 9.25 2.87 -5.13
C GLN A 210 9.11 4.23 -5.86
N ARG A 211 7.89 4.64 -6.18
CA ARG A 211 7.60 5.97 -6.75
C ARG A 211 8.04 7.10 -5.82
N GLU A 212 7.71 6.98 -4.54
CA GLU A 212 8.11 7.95 -3.53
C GLU A 212 9.64 8.04 -3.41
N LYS A 213 10.33 6.89 -3.39
CA LYS A 213 11.79 6.83 -3.37
C LYS A 213 12.43 7.55 -4.57
N VAL A 214 11.97 7.29 -5.79
CA VAL A 214 12.47 7.96 -6.99
C VAL A 214 12.31 9.48 -6.88
N ARG A 215 11.19 9.96 -6.39
CA ARG A 215 10.94 11.40 -6.22
C ARG A 215 11.82 12.05 -5.16
N LEU A 216 12.01 11.37 -4.04
CA LEU A 216 12.90 11.85 -2.99
C LEU A 216 14.34 11.97 -3.49
N LEU A 217 14.82 10.97 -4.23
CA LEU A 217 16.15 11.01 -4.86
C LEU A 217 16.27 12.17 -5.87
N GLN A 218 15.24 12.39 -6.70
CA GLN A 218 15.22 13.50 -7.64
C GLN A 218 15.23 14.87 -6.92
N LYS A 219 14.41 15.03 -5.87
CA LYS A 219 14.38 16.27 -5.07
C LYS A 219 15.69 16.50 -4.31
N GLY A 220 16.29 15.43 -3.80
CA GLY A 220 17.59 15.46 -3.11
C GLY A 220 18.79 15.60 -4.05
N LYS A 221 18.57 15.73 -5.37
CA LYS A 221 19.64 15.82 -6.38
C LYS A 221 20.66 14.68 -6.25
N ALA A 222 20.17 13.46 -5.99
CA ALA A 222 21.00 12.27 -5.95
C ALA A 222 21.66 11.99 -7.31
N ASP A 223 22.67 11.12 -7.31
CA ASP A 223 23.36 10.69 -8.52
C ASP A 223 22.39 10.20 -9.59
N GLN A 224 22.65 10.58 -10.85
CA GLN A 224 21.75 10.27 -11.98
C GLN A 224 21.63 8.77 -12.22
N ASP A 225 22.73 8.01 -12.05
CA ASP A 225 22.71 6.56 -12.20
C ASP A 225 21.86 5.92 -11.09
N GLU A 226 21.92 6.44 -9.85
CA GLU A 226 21.07 5.98 -8.75
C GLU A 226 19.60 6.23 -9.06
N ILE A 227 19.24 7.41 -9.56
CA ILE A 227 17.86 7.74 -9.97
C ILE A 227 17.40 6.82 -11.11
N LEU A 228 18.25 6.56 -12.11
CA LEU A 228 17.92 5.69 -13.24
C LEU A 228 17.72 4.24 -12.79
N LEU A 229 18.56 3.72 -11.89
CA LEU A 229 18.43 2.37 -11.33
C LEU A 229 17.07 2.19 -10.62
N TYR A 230 16.68 3.14 -9.77
CA TYR A 230 15.38 3.05 -9.09
C TYR A 230 14.18 3.26 -10.00
N LYS A 231 14.33 4.01 -11.09
CA LYS A 231 13.32 4.07 -12.16
C LYS A 231 13.21 2.74 -12.91
N ALA A 232 14.34 2.09 -13.22
CA ALA A 232 14.36 0.76 -13.82
C ALA A 232 13.68 -0.28 -12.92
N LYS A 233 13.94 -0.24 -11.61
CA LYS A 233 13.24 -1.09 -10.62
C LYS A 233 11.73 -0.88 -10.64
N TYR A 234 11.28 0.37 -10.67
CA TYR A 234 9.84 0.66 -10.78
C TYR A 234 9.24 0.10 -12.08
N GLN A 235 9.95 0.22 -13.21
CA GLN A 235 9.48 -0.35 -14.48
C GLN A 235 9.37 -1.88 -14.41
N GLY A 236 10.36 -2.56 -13.83
CA GLY A 236 10.31 -4.00 -13.61
C GLY A 236 9.11 -4.44 -12.76
N GLN A 237 8.83 -3.70 -11.68
CA GLN A 237 7.65 -3.94 -10.85
C GLN A 237 6.34 -3.75 -11.62
N LEU A 238 6.26 -2.72 -12.48
CA LEU A 238 5.08 -2.46 -13.31
C LEU A 238 4.85 -3.57 -14.35
N ASP A 239 5.91 -4.04 -14.97
CA ASP A 239 5.85 -5.12 -15.96
C ASP A 239 5.45 -6.46 -15.31
N GLU A 240 5.97 -6.75 -14.11
CA GLU A 240 5.58 -7.92 -13.32
C GLU A 240 4.11 -7.83 -12.87
N TYR A 241 3.67 -6.67 -12.39
CA TYR A 241 2.29 -6.41 -12.01
C TYR A 241 1.32 -6.67 -13.17
N SER A 242 1.62 -6.15 -14.36
CA SER A 242 0.79 -6.37 -15.56
C SER A 242 0.74 -7.85 -15.95
N ARG A 243 1.87 -8.57 -15.87
CA ARG A 243 1.91 -10.02 -16.15
C ARG A 243 1.10 -10.80 -15.11
N PHE A 244 1.23 -10.44 -13.83
CA PHE A 244 0.49 -11.06 -12.74
C PHE A 244 -1.02 -10.86 -12.91
N CYS A 245 -1.49 -9.63 -13.10
CA CYS A 245 -2.91 -9.32 -13.30
C CYS A 245 -3.49 -10.08 -14.48
N ARG A 246 -2.78 -10.12 -15.62
CA ARG A 246 -3.22 -10.88 -16.79
C ARG A 246 -3.34 -12.38 -16.51
N LYS A 247 -2.35 -12.97 -15.83
CA LYS A 247 -2.35 -14.40 -15.50
C LYS A 247 -3.49 -14.75 -14.54
N MET A 248 -3.74 -13.90 -13.55
CA MET A 248 -4.78 -14.09 -12.53
C MET A 248 -6.17 -13.65 -13.00
N LYS A 249 -6.28 -13.07 -14.22
CA LYS A 249 -7.52 -12.46 -14.76
C LYS A 249 -8.06 -11.34 -13.85
N LEU A 250 -7.15 -10.52 -13.29
CA LEU A 250 -7.47 -9.36 -12.48
C LEU A 250 -7.36 -8.07 -13.30
N THR A 251 -8.23 -7.12 -13.02
CA THR A 251 -8.12 -5.76 -13.57
C THR A 251 -6.95 -5.04 -12.92
N GLU A 252 -6.13 -4.34 -13.70
CA GLU A 252 -5.06 -3.50 -13.18
C GLU A 252 -5.63 -2.24 -12.53
N GLU A 253 -5.41 -2.09 -11.22
CA GLU A 253 -5.89 -0.96 -10.43
C GLU A 253 -4.83 0.16 -10.38
N ARG A 254 -4.46 0.69 -11.54
CA ARG A 254 -3.37 1.67 -11.67
C ARG A 254 -3.62 2.95 -10.89
N GLU A 255 -4.86 3.36 -10.69
CA GLU A 255 -5.23 4.51 -9.88
C GLU A 255 -4.73 4.37 -8.44
N ARG A 256 -4.71 3.16 -7.90
CA ARG A 256 -4.15 2.87 -6.57
C ARG A 256 -2.65 3.09 -6.50
N ILE A 257 -1.95 2.98 -7.63
CA ILE A 257 -0.50 3.25 -7.72
C ILE A 257 -0.23 4.75 -7.82
N TYR A 258 -1.14 5.50 -8.48
CA TYR A 258 -1.00 6.93 -8.78
C TYR A 258 -1.82 7.83 -7.85
N LEU A 259 -2.07 7.42 -6.60
CA LEU A 259 -2.83 8.21 -5.62
C LEU A 259 -2.33 9.65 -5.44
N ASP A 260 -1.04 9.89 -5.71
CA ASP A 260 -0.42 11.21 -5.62
C ASP A 260 -0.65 12.11 -6.84
N MET A 261 -1.37 11.64 -7.84
CA MET A 261 -1.70 12.32 -9.10
C MET A 261 -0.50 12.90 -9.88
N LYS A 262 0.71 12.50 -9.52
CA LYS A 262 1.96 13.03 -10.12
C LYS A 262 2.50 12.01 -11.12
N GLY A 263 2.09 12.03 -12.32
CA GLY A 263 2.62 11.34 -13.49
C GLY A 263 3.48 10.08 -13.31
N ARG A 264 3.96 9.53 -14.39
CA ARG A 264 4.80 8.33 -14.42
C ARG A 264 6.22 8.64 -13.91
N VAL A 265 6.82 7.74 -13.13
CA VAL A 265 8.22 7.85 -12.66
C VAL A 265 9.17 6.86 -13.35
N ALA A 266 8.65 5.94 -14.17
CA ALA A 266 9.46 4.97 -14.90
C ALA A 266 10.37 5.62 -15.94
N THR A 267 11.39 4.90 -16.37
CA THR A 267 12.20 5.28 -17.53
C THR A 267 11.35 5.23 -18.81
N ASN A 268 11.54 6.19 -19.71
CA ASN A 268 10.81 6.25 -20.98
C ASN A 268 11.43 5.38 -22.07
N SER A 269 12.58 4.77 -21.81
CA SER A 269 13.39 4.07 -22.81
C SER A 269 13.81 2.68 -22.33
N LYS A 270 13.55 1.67 -23.14
CA LYS A 270 14.10 0.31 -22.95
C LYS A 270 15.63 0.32 -22.86
N ARG A 271 16.29 1.24 -23.61
CA ARG A 271 17.74 1.41 -23.60
C ARG A 271 18.28 1.85 -22.23
N GLN A 272 17.56 2.72 -21.50
CA GLN A 272 17.97 3.14 -20.16
C GLN A 272 17.81 2.02 -19.13
N ASN A 273 16.80 1.16 -19.28
CA ASN A 273 16.63 0.01 -18.40
C ASN A 273 17.73 -1.05 -18.63
N ALA A 274 18.24 -1.15 -19.85
CA ALA A 274 19.30 -2.10 -20.22
C ALA A 274 20.71 -1.65 -19.74
N LEU A 275 20.88 -0.48 -19.14
CA LEU A 275 22.14 -0.03 -18.56
C LEU A 275 22.55 -0.85 -17.33
N PHE A 276 21.57 -1.39 -16.61
CA PHE A 276 21.81 -2.12 -15.37
C PHE A 276 21.53 -3.62 -15.57
N PRO A 277 22.39 -4.50 -15.02
CA PRO A 277 22.09 -5.93 -14.92
C PRO A 277 20.77 -6.15 -14.17
N ARG A 278 20.07 -7.22 -14.52
CA ARG A 278 18.76 -7.55 -13.90
C ARG A 278 18.90 -7.74 -12.39
N GLU A 279 19.92 -8.45 -11.98
CA GLU A 279 20.22 -8.74 -10.58
C GLU A 279 20.47 -7.44 -9.79
N MET A 280 21.14 -6.46 -10.38
CA MET A 280 21.32 -5.14 -9.78
C MET A 280 20.01 -4.37 -9.61
N ILE A 281 19.08 -4.48 -10.58
CA ILE A 281 17.77 -3.86 -10.48
C ILE A 281 16.98 -4.48 -9.32
N GLU A 282 17.04 -5.79 -9.15
CA GLU A 282 16.41 -6.52 -8.07
C GLU A 282 17.01 -6.13 -6.69
N ASN A 283 18.34 -6.07 -6.59
CA ASN A 283 19.10 -5.79 -5.37
C ASN A 283 19.49 -4.31 -5.20
N ALA A 284 18.82 -3.39 -5.87
CA ALA A 284 19.24 -1.99 -6.03
C ALA A 284 19.66 -1.28 -4.73
N SER A 285 19.00 -1.55 -3.60
CA SER A 285 19.32 -0.89 -2.33
C SER A 285 20.64 -1.36 -1.74
N GLU A 286 20.92 -2.66 -1.83
CA GLU A 286 22.16 -3.27 -1.35
C GLU A 286 23.34 -2.89 -2.23
N ASP A 287 23.14 -2.90 -3.54
CA ASP A 287 24.16 -2.56 -4.52
C ASP A 287 24.56 -1.07 -4.47
N VAL A 288 23.59 -0.17 -4.32
CA VAL A 288 23.89 1.25 -4.10
C VAL A 288 24.65 1.46 -2.79
N ALA A 289 24.27 0.79 -1.71
CA ALA A 289 24.99 0.87 -0.44
C ALA A 289 26.40 0.29 -0.56
N GLN A 290 26.56 -0.81 -1.28
CA GLN A 290 27.88 -1.41 -1.55
C GLN A 290 28.74 -0.49 -2.43
N TYR A 291 28.18 0.05 -3.51
CA TYR A 291 28.88 1.01 -4.37
C TYR A 291 29.40 2.21 -3.58
N LYS A 292 28.57 2.82 -2.73
CA LYS A 292 28.97 3.97 -1.89
C LYS A 292 30.14 3.62 -0.98
N ARG A 293 30.13 2.44 -0.34
CA ARG A 293 31.27 1.96 0.46
C ARG A 293 32.53 1.75 -0.36
N TYR A 294 32.42 1.16 -1.55
CA TYR A 294 33.54 0.95 -2.44
C TYR A 294 34.11 2.27 -2.98
N LYS A 295 33.22 3.22 -3.33
CA LYS A 295 33.62 4.55 -3.80
C LYS A 295 34.33 5.38 -2.73
N GLU A 296 33.91 5.25 -1.47
CA GLU A 296 34.56 5.90 -0.34
C GLU A 296 36.01 5.41 -0.15
N VAL A 297 36.29 4.13 -0.39
CA VAL A 297 37.60 3.51 -0.21
C VAL A 297 38.48 3.62 -1.45
N LEU A 298 37.94 3.37 -2.63
CA LEU A 298 38.68 3.28 -3.91
C LEU A 298 38.57 4.55 -4.77
N GLY A 299 37.78 5.54 -4.35
CA GLY A 299 37.61 6.79 -5.08
C GLY A 299 37.06 6.59 -6.51
N ASP A 300 37.64 7.31 -7.47
CA ASP A 300 37.18 7.26 -8.86
C ASP A 300 37.57 5.98 -9.60
N TYR A 301 38.40 5.15 -9.00
CA TYR A 301 38.80 3.85 -9.58
C TYR A 301 37.62 2.91 -9.77
N ILE A 302 36.56 3.03 -8.95
CA ILE A 302 35.35 2.23 -9.08
C ILE A 302 34.45 2.63 -10.24
N GLY A 303 34.65 3.84 -10.79
CA GLY A 303 33.82 4.40 -11.86
C GLY A 303 32.39 4.79 -11.44
N SER A 304 31.47 4.76 -12.39
CA SER A 304 30.04 5.07 -12.15
C SER A 304 29.29 3.89 -11.55
N LEU A 305 28.09 4.13 -11.04
CA LEU A 305 27.23 3.07 -10.51
C LEU A 305 26.84 2.04 -11.61
N VAL A 306 26.69 2.48 -12.86
CA VAL A 306 26.49 1.59 -14.00
C VAL A 306 27.69 0.67 -14.17
N ASN A 307 28.91 1.23 -14.18
CA ASN A 307 30.14 0.46 -14.34
C ASN A 307 30.31 -0.56 -13.20
N PHE A 308 30.02 -0.14 -11.96
CA PHE A 308 30.04 -1.04 -10.81
C PHE A 308 29.11 -2.24 -10.99
N GLY A 309 27.87 -2.02 -11.44
CA GLY A 309 26.92 -3.10 -11.69
C GLY A 309 27.38 -4.03 -12.81
N GLN A 310 27.91 -3.49 -13.90
CA GLN A 310 28.43 -4.28 -15.01
C GLN A 310 29.63 -5.15 -14.58
N MET A 311 30.56 -4.59 -13.80
CA MET A 311 31.67 -5.38 -13.23
C MET A 311 31.19 -6.48 -12.29
N LYS A 312 30.28 -6.14 -11.38
CA LYS A 312 29.79 -7.08 -10.35
C LYS A 312 29.07 -8.29 -10.93
N TYR A 313 28.27 -8.10 -11.95
CA TYR A 313 27.36 -9.14 -12.47
C TYR A 313 27.75 -9.71 -13.82
N ASN A 314 28.53 -8.97 -14.62
CA ASN A 314 28.84 -9.37 -15.98
C ASN A 314 30.35 -9.54 -16.25
N ASP A 315 31.25 -9.18 -15.31
CA ASP A 315 32.70 -9.29 -15.50
C ASP A 315 33.36 -9.78 -14.19
N SER A 316 33.37 -11.10 -14.02
CA SER A 316 33.88 -11.74 -12.79
C SER A 316 35.38 -11.49 -12.52
N GLU A 317 36.19 -11.28 -13.57
CA GLU A 317 37.62 -10.99 -13.39
C GLU A 317 37.82 -9.58 -12.84
N LYS A 318 37.18 -8.57 -13.44
CA LYS A 318 37.25 -7.21 -12.92
C LYS A 318 36.63 -7.10 -11.54
N TRP A 319 35.53 -7.81 -11.28
CA TRP A 319 34.92 -7.83 -9.97
C TRP A 319 35.84 -8.39 -8.90
N LYS A 320 36.57 -9.46 -9.21
CA LYS A 320 37.56 -10.03 -8.32
C LYS A 320 38.67 -9.03 -7.97
N ILE A 321 39.25 -8.39 -8.99
CA ILE A 321 40.32 -7.37 -8.80
C ILE A 321 39.84 -6.23 -7.89
N ILE A 322 38.64 -5.68 -8.15
CA ILE A 322 38.05 -4.58 -7.38
C ILE A 322 37.76 -5.01 -5.93
N SER A 323 37.28 -6.23 -5.73
CA SER A 323 36.98 -6.77 -4.39
C SER A 323 38.22 -6.99 -3.57
N GLU A 324 39.30 -7.49 -4.16
CA GLU A 324 40.59 -7.64 -3.54
C GLU A 324 41.18 -6.27 -3.19
N ALA A 325 41.21 -5.32 -4.12
CA ALA A 325 41.69 -3.96 -3.88
C ALA A 325 40.91 -3.25 -2.73
N TYR A 326 39.60 -3.41 -2.68
CA TYR A 326 38.78 -2.86 -1.59
C TYR A 326 39.20 -3.46 -0.24
N THR A 327 39.43 -4.76 -0.19
CA THR A 327 39.82 -5.48 1.04
C THR A 327 41.19 -5.02 1.51
N ASP A 328 42.18 -4.95 0.62
CA ASP A 328 43.54 -4.54 0.93
C ASP A 328 43.64 -3.11 1.46
N VAL A 329 43.02 -2.16 0.81
CA VAL A 329 42.99 -0.76 1.26
C VAL A 329 42.28 -0.62 2.62
N LYS A 330 41.19 -1.36 2.84
CA LYS A 330 40.50 -1.36 4.12
C LYS A 330 41.37 -1.92 5.25
N TRP A 331 42.11 -3.01 5.01
CA TRP A 331 43.05 -3.58 5.97
C TRP A 331 44.19 -2.61 6.32
N GLN A 332 44.80 -1.98 5.31
CA GLN A 332 45.84 -0.98 5.51
C GLN A 332 45.34 0.21 6.33
N SER A 333 44.17 0.73 6.03
CA SER A 333 43.56 1.82 6.78
C SER A 333 43.28 1.47 8.23
N GLN A 334 42.80 0.26 8.52
CA GLN A 334 42.60 -0.22 9.89
C GLN A 334 43.89 -0.43 10.66
N ALA A 335 44.91 -0.93 9.99
CA ALA A 335 46.25 -1.15 10.61
C ALA A 335 46.90 0.20 10.98
N LEU A 336 46.75 1.23 10.15
CA LEU A 336 47.24 2.57 10.44
C LEU A 336 46.52 3.21 11.63
N LYS A 337 45.18 3.07 11.72
CA LYS A 337 44.40 3.58 12.87
C LYS A 337 44.79 2.89 14.18
N LYS A 338 45.11 1.60 14.15
CA LYS A 338 45.57 0.86 15.36
C LYS A 338 47.01 1.24 15.81
N LYS A 339 47.82 1.84 14.93
CA LYS A 339 49.16 2.32 15.28
C LYS A 339 49.19 3.74 15.83
N GLN A 340 48.05 4.47 15.74
CA GLN A 340 47.88 5.87 16.23
C GLN A 340 47.21 5.93 17.61
N ILE A 341 46.80 4.80 18.17
CA ILE A 341 46.31 4.66 19.53
C ILE A 341 47.39 3.97 20.36
#